data_570753f823f6379fb06375586c43acfc
#
_entry.id   570753f823f6379fb06375586c43acfc
#
_cell.length_a   1.000
_cell.length_b   1.000
_cell.length_c   1.000
_cell.angle_alpha   90.00
_cell.angle_beta   90.00
_cell.angle_gamma   90.00
#
_symmetry.space_group_name_H-M   'P 1'
#
loop_
_entity.id
_entity.type
_entity.pdbx_description
1 polymer ?
#
loop_
_entity_poly.entity_id
_entity_poly.type
_entity_poly.pdbx_seq_one_letter_code
_entity_poly.pdbx_strand_id
1 'polypeptide(L)'
;MSITVETAKEHANDPAVLCCRAEGNIIIEPSNLEDPAIFPDLEDSGLLEIPENCLKISQVLGAKLLNTTDALVALTPDLVEGAILEEVVETPTEVVSEPVTPVAQTANPVVPQITGNQTIKIHIAEGKGIDLELPLILAGGGATTQAPAEGVAPVVETSAPVAASQEVVQEAIKMRSFEREHLEIKEVVFGEETKIEGTTLTLRNPEELGKEAAELEALVLGMTIDIITPDRYGEYSETIMDVQPIATKIEGDLGHGITRVIDGVVMVLTGTDENGVQIGEFGSSEGELDRNIMWGRPGAPDKGEIFIKTQVTIKAGANMERPGPLAAHKASDYVTQQIREALKVADSSLIHKKDEVAQYRRPGKKKVLIIKEIMGQGAMHDNLIMPVEPVGTLGAKPNVDLGNLPVILAPTEVVDGGIHALTCIGPASKETSRHYWREPLVLEAMADEEIDLVGVMFVGSPQANSEKYYVSKRLGMTVEAMGIDGAIVTTEGFGNNHIDFASHIEEVGKRGIHVVGDSYSAVQGALVVGNKQMIAMVDNNKSKQGIENEVLSNNTLCKEDAIRDLAMLKTLMGGGTIKEAERKWNPNVKENNLEIIEKTTGQKIDRVDNEQILPKSKKRQEIYEKD
;
A
#
# COMPACT_ATOMS: atom_id res chain seq x y z
N MET A 1 7.28 -4.91 -17.93
CA MET A 1 5.79 -5.16 -18.02
C MET A 1 5.56 -6.52 -18.64
N SER A 2 4.59 -7.27 -18.14
CA SER A 2 4.25 -8.55 -18.77
C SER A 2 3.88 -8.37 -20.24
N ILE A 3 4.31 -9.32 -21.07
CA ILE A 3 4.10 -9.27 -22.53
C ILE A 3 2.78 -9.91 -22.93
N THR A 4 2.28 -9.50 -24.09
CA THR A 4 1.12 -10.15 -24.73
C THR A 4 1.54 -11.37 -25.56
N VAL A 5 0.57 -12.15 -26.01
CA VAL A 5 0.82 -13.28 -26.92
C VAL A 5 1.43 -12.79 -28.25
N GLU A 6 1.05 -11.62 -28.71
CA GLU A 6 1.59 -11.00 -29.92
C GLU A 6 3.05 -10.60 -29.71
N THR A 7 3.36 -9.90 -28.61
CA THR A 7 4.73 -9.51 -28.25
C THR A 7 5.62 -10.74 -28.08
N ALA A 8 5.13 -11.79 -27.42
CA ALA A 8 5.90 -13.03 -27.26
C ALA A 8 6.25 -13.71 -28.59
N LYS A 9 5.43 -13.55 -29.64
CA LYS A 9 5.74 -14.05 -30.99
C LYS A 9 6.75 -13.19 -31.72
N GLU A 10 6.64 -11.85 -31.57
CA GLU A 10 7.58 -10.89 -32.18
C GLU A 10 8.98 -11.01 -31.56
N HIS A 11 9.05 -11.27 -30.27
CA HIS A 11 10.27 -11.39 -29.46
C HIS A 11 10.64 -12.85 -29.11
N ALA A 12 10.21 -13.80 -29.91
CA ALA A 12 10.37 -15.23 -29.65
C ALA A 12 11.84 -15.69 -29.41
N ASN A 13 12.81 -14.96 -29.97
CA ASN A 13 14.25 -15.25 -29.85
C ASN A 13 14.96 -14.43 -28.76
N ASP A 14 14.26 -13.51 -28.11
CA ASP A 14 14.84 -12.69 -27.05
C ASP A 14 14.90 -13.48 -25.73
N PRO A 15 15.75 -13.07 -24.77
CA PRO A 15 15.87 -13.72 -23.48
C PRO A 15 14.52 -13.78 -22.76
N ALA A 16 14.26 -14.87 -22.06
CA ALA A 16 13.09 -15.04 -21.24
C ALA A 16 13.41 -14.62 -19.78
N VAL A 17 12.80 -13.55 -19.34
CA VAL A 17 12.97 -13.01 -17.99
C VAL A 17 11.60 -12.93 -17.31
N LEU A 18 11.49 -13.34 -16.04
CA LEU A 18 10.25 -13.21 -15.29
C LEU A 18 9.95 -11.73 -14.98
N CYS A 19 8.74 -11.28 -15.26
CA CYS A 19 8.32 -9.89 -14.95
C CYS A 19 8.00 -9.70 -13.48
N CYS A 20 7.68 -10.77 -12.76
CA CYS A 20 7.25 -10.74 -11.37
C CYS A 20 7.63 -12.06 -10.70
N ARG A 21 7.63 -12.06 -9.36
CA ARG A 21 7.79 -13.29 -8.59
C ARG A 21 6.72 -14.30 -9.01
N ALA A 22 7.16 -15.50 -9.28
CA ALA A 22 6.31 -16.58 -9.74
C ALA A 22 6.48 -17.82 -8.86
N GLU A 23 5.36 -18.43 -8.48
CA GLU A 23 5.40 -19.65 -7.66
C GLU A 23 5.89 -20.86 -8.43
N GLY A 24 6.59 -21.75 -7.75
CA GLY A 24 6.97 -23.04 -8.31
C GLY A 24 5.74 -23.84 -8.76
N ASN A 25 5.92 -24.62 -9.83
CA ASN A 25 4.90 -25.43 -10.48
C ASN A 25 3.89 -24.69 -11.38
N ILE A 26 3.98 -23.38 -11.58
CA ILE A 26 3.17 -22.70 -12.60
C ILE A 26 3.63 -23.06 -14.01
N ILE A 27 2.73 -22.95 -14.97
CA ILE A 27 3.05 -23.02 -16.39
C ILE A 27 3.36 -21.60 -16.86
N ILE A 28 4.51 -21.43 -17.51
CA ILE A 28 4.97 -20.12 -17.97
C ILE A 28 4.14 -19.68 -19.18
N GLU A 29 3.49 -18.56 -19.04
CA GLU A 29 2.70 -17.89 -20.07
C GLU A 29 3.33 -16.53 -20.43
N PRO A 30 2.95 -15.88 -21.54
CA PRO A 30 3.44 -14.54 -21.88
C PRO A 30 3.27 -13.52 -20.76
N SER A 31 2.19 -13.61 -20.00
CA SER A 31 1.90 -12.75 -18.85
C SER A 31 2.89 -12.87 -17.68
N ASN A 32 3.71 -13.91 -17.67
CA ASN A 32 4.77 -14.10 -16.67
C ASN A 32 6.11 -13.52 -17.10
N LEU A 33 6.26 -13.10 -18.36
CA LEU A 33 7.52 -12.66 -18.93
C LEU A 33 7.60 -11.15 -19.06
N GLU A 34 8.80 -10.61 -18.84
CA GLU A 34 9.08 -9.18 -18.93
C GLU A 34 9.29 -8.77 -20.40
N ASP A 35 8.98 -7.51 -20.70
CA ASP A 35 9.12 -6.93 -22.03
C ASP A 35 10.61 -6.76 -22.39
N PRO A 36 11.10 -7.44 -23.43
CA PRO A 36 12.49 -7.31 -23.87
C PRO A 36 12.90 -5.87 -24.23
N ALA A 37 11.96 -5.03 -24.56
CA ALA A 37 12.24 -3.62 -24.92
C ALA A 37 12.86 -2.81 -23.78
N ILE A 38 12.70 -3.24 -22.52
CA ILE A 38 13.26 -2.55 -21.36
C ILE A 38 14.53 -3.19 -20.82
N PHE A 39 14.98 -4.34 -21.35
CA PHE A 39 16.17 -5.03 -20.87
C PHE A 39 17.44 -4.16 -20.87
N PRO A 40 17.71 -3.34 -21.91
CA PRO A 40 18.88 -2.49 -21.88
C PRO A 40 18.91 -1.50 -20.70
N ASP A 41 17.74 -0.97 -20.33
CA ASP A 41 17.62 -0.05 -19.20
C ASP A 41 17.74 -0.81 -17.84
N LEU A 42 17.27 -2.04 -17.77
CA LEU A 42 17.39 -2.90 -16.58
C LEU A 42 18.82 -3.39 -16.36
N GLU A 43 19.54 -3.74 -17.42
CA GLU A 43 20.95 -4.14 -17.36
C GLU A 43 21.84 -2.93 -16.99
N ASP A 44 21.60 -1.77 -17.61
CA ASP A 44 22.32 -0.52 -17.30
C ASP A 44 22.14 -0.06 -15.85
N SER A 45 20.97 -0.34 -15.25
CA SER A 45 20.67 -0.02 -13.86
C SER A 45 21.18 -1.08 -12.86
N GLY A 46 21.66 -2.23 -13.36
CA GLY A 46 22.10 -3.36 -12.53
C GLY A 46 20.96 -4.15 -11.89
N LEU A 47 19.71 -3.94 -12.33
CA LEU A 47 18.54 -4.69 -11.85
C LEU A 47 18.35 -6.03 -12.54
N LEU A 48 18.94 -6.23 -13.69
CA LEU A 48 18.86 -7.45 -14.48
C LEU A 48 20.26 -7.87 -14.90
N GLU A 49 20.56 -9.15 -14.74
CA GLU A 49 21.73 -9.80 -15.32
C GLU A 49 21.24 -10.97 -16.19
N ILE A 50 21.58 -10.96 -17.48
CA ILE A 50 21.20 -12.02 -18.41
C ILE A 50 22.39 -12.96 -18.62
N PRO A 51 22.37 -14.16 -18.05
CA PRO A 51 23.44 -15.13 -18.17
C PRO A 51 23.48 -15.73 -19.59
N GLU A 52 24.65 -16.21 -20.03
CA GLU A 52 24.85 -16.80 -21.36
C GLU A 52 23.93 -18.01 -21.65
N ASN A 53 23.50 -18.73 -20.64
CA ASN A 53 22.59 -19.87 -20.74
C ASN A 53 21.12 -19.52 -20.56
N CYS A 54 20.75 -18.24 -20.62
CA CYS A 54 19.35 -17.81 -20.57
C CYS A 54 18.55 -18.42 -21.72
N LEU A 55 17.38 -18.95 -21.40
CA LEU A 55 16.44 -19.49 -22.38
C LEU A 55 15.73 -18.35 -23.13
N LYS A 56 15.29 -18.63 -24.33
CA LYS A 56 14.51 -17.73 -25.17
C LYS A 56 13.02 -17.79 -24.81
N ILE A 57 12.28 -16.74 -25.08
CA ILE A 57 10.83 -16.68 -24.86
C ILE A 57 10.13 -17.87 -25.51
N SER A 58 10.44 -18.20 -26.76
CA SER A 58 9.87 -19.38 -27.46
C SER A 58 10.19 -20.73 -26.82
N GLN A 59 11.25 -20.80 -26.04
CA GLN A 59 11.68 -22.05 -25.41
C GLN A 59 10.98 -22.31 -24.06
N VAL A 60 10.51 -21.27 -23.39
CA VAL A 60 9.94 -21.38 -22.05
C VAL A 60 8.42 -21.36 -22.02
N LEU A 61 7.76 -20.88 -23.08
CA LEU A 61 6.30 -20.83 -23.12
C LEU A 61 5.70 -22.25 -23.06
N GLY A 62 4.84 -22.48 -22.06
CA GLY A 62 4.27 -23.79 -21.76
C GLY A 62 5.16 -24.70 -20.92
N ALA A 63 6.38 -24.29 -20.61
CA ALA A 63 7.24 -24.98 -19.66
C ALA A 63 6.78 -24.71 -18.22
N LYS A 64 7.20 -25.58 -17.30
CA LYS A 64 6.83 -25.50 -15.89
C LYS A 64 7.98 -24.93 -15.08
N LEU A 65 7.71 -23.90 -14.28
CA LEU A 65 8.68 -23.36 -13.31
C LEU A 65 8.90 -24.36 -12.18
N LEU A 66 10.14 -24.72 -11.88
CA LEU A 66 10.46 -25.75 -10.87
C LEU A 66 10.33 -25.27 -9.44
N ASN A 67 10.79 -24.05 -9.16
CA ASN A 67 10.81 -23.45 -7.84
C ASN A 67 10.21 -22.04 -7.88
N THR A 68 9.78 -21.54 -6.73
CA THR A 68 9.43 -20.12 -6.59
C THR A 68 10.64 -19.27 -6.95
N THR A 69 10.44 -18.29 -7.81
CA THR A 69 11.52 -17.47 -8.39
C THR A 69 11.10 -16.01 -8.36
N ASP A 70 12.03 -15.13 -7.99
CA ASP A 70 11.79 -13.71 -7.87
C ASP A 70 11.59 -13.01 -9.23
N ALA A 71 11.16 -11.76 -9.18
CA ALA A 71 11.03 -10.90 -10.35
C ALA A 71 12.40 -10.60 -10.98
N LEU A 72 12.41 -10.28 -12.26
CA LEU A 72 13.59 -9.93 -13.06
C LEU A 72 14.68 -11.01 -13.09
N VAL A 73 14.30 -12.26 -12.88
CA VAL A 73 15.19 -13.40 -13.00
C VAL A 73 15.13 -13.96 -14.42
N ALA A 74 16.29 -14.03 -15.06
CA ALA A 74 16.45 -14.68 -16.36
C ALA A 74 16.27 -16.19 -16.23
N LEU A 75 15.40 -16.76 -17.06
CA LEU A 75 15.07 -18.19 -17.00
C LEU A 75 16.17 -19.04 -17.65
N THR A 76 16.70 -19.95 -16.87
CA THR A 76 17.75 -20.92 -17.28
C THR A 76 17.21 -22.34 -17.26
N PRO A 77 17.88 -23.31 -17.92
CA PRO A 77 17.40 -24.69 -18.01
C PRO A 77 17.21 -25.41 -16.67
N ASP A 78 17.87 -24.97 -15.63
CA ASP A 78 17.75 -25.50 -14.26
C ASP A 78 16.53 -24.97 -13.49
N LEU A 79 15.95 -23.87 -13.95
CA LEU A 79 14.75 -23.27 -13.33
C LEU A 79 13.43 -23.80 -13.93
N VAL A 80 13.45 -24.42 -15.10
CA VAL A 80 12.23 -24.82 -15.82
C VAL A 80 12.27 -26.28 -16.30
N GLU A 81 11.10 -26.94 -16.23
CA GLU A 81 10.90 -28.31 -16.75
C GLU A 81 10.06 -28.24 -18.02
N GLY A 82 10.51 -28.97 -19.07
CA GLY A 82 9.78 -29.03 -20.34
C GLY A 82 10.09 -27.91 -21.31
N ALA A 83 11.17 -27.13 -21.09
CA ALA A 83 11.64 -26.16 -22.07
C ALA A 83 12.09 -26.83 -23.39
N ILE A 84 11.85 -26.13 -24.49
CA ILE A 84 12.23 -26.63 -25.85
C ILE A 84 13.70 -26.28 -26.07
N LEU A 85 14.60 -27.27 -25.91
CA LEU A 85 16.04 -27.06 -26.00
C LEU A 85 16.62 -27.31 -27.42
N GLU A 86 15.79 -27.59 -28.44
CA GLU A 86 16.28 -27.81 -29.79
C GLU A 86 16.59 -26.49 -30.51
N GLU A 87 17.80 -26.36 -31.03
CA GLU A 87 18.20 -25.30 -31.94
C GLU A 87 17.37 -25.36 -33.21
N VAL A 88 16.62 -24.32 -33.52
CA VAL A 88 15.99 -24.16 -34.84
C VAL A 88 17.08 -23.86 -35.85
N VAL A 89 17.48 -24.84 -36.63
CA VAL A 89 18.35 -24.65 -37.79
C VAL A 89 17.58 -23.81 -38.81
N GLU A 90 18.01 -22.60 -39.04
CA GLU A 90 17.50 -21.73 -40.10
C GLU A 90 17.79 -22.37 -41.48
N THR A 91 16.78 -22.87 -42.15
CA THR A 91 16.79 -23.08 -43.58
C THR A 91 15.96 -22.00 -44.25
N PRO A 92 16.52 -21.22 -45.19
CA PRO A 92 15.77 -20.22 -45.91
C PRO A 92 14.81 -20.89 -46.90
N THR A 93 13.53 -20.84 -46.62
CA THR A 93 12.51 -21.25 -47.58
C THR A 93 11.93 -20.01 -48.23
N GLU A 94 12.19 -19.87 -49.52
CA GLU A 94 11.56 -18.90 -50.41
C GLU A 94 10.03 -19.00 -50.28
N VAL A 95 9.40 -17.89 -49.88
CA VAL A 95 7.94 -17.77 -49.88
C VAL A 95 7.48 -17.38 -51.27
N VAL A 96 6.94 -18.34 -52.00
CA VAL A 96 6.15 -18.08 -53.20
C VAL A 96 4.82 -17.42 -52.77
N SER A 97 4.66 -16.20 -53.16
CA SER A 97 3.43 -15.44 -52.96
C SER A 97 2.36 -15.89 -53.95
N GLU A 98 1.30 -16.53 -53.49
CA GLU A 98 0.04 -16.60 -54.23
C GLU A 98 -0.89 -15.43 -53.88
N PRO A 99 -1.56 -14.86 -54.87
CA PRO A 99 -2.36 -13.65 -54.64
C PRO A 99 -3.72 -14.00 -54.02
N VAL A 100 -3.98 -13.41 -52.86
CA VAL A 100 -5.29 -13.48 -52.24
C VAL A 100 -6.23 -12.47 -52.93
N THR A 101 -7.25 -12.97 -53.58
CA THR A 101 -8.36 -12.21 -54.13
C THR A 101 -9.13 -11.45 -53.04
N PRO A 102 -9.54 -10.19 -53.28
CA PRO A 102 -10.28 -9.43 -52.28
C PRO A 102 -11.71 -9.96 -52.16
N VAL A 103 -12.06 -10.36 -50.97
CA VAL A 103 -13.46 -10.65 -50.60
C VAL A 103 -14.21 -9.34 -50.41
N ALA A 104 -15.29 -9.23 -51.11
CA ALA A 104 -16.17 -8.08 -51.15
C ALA A 104 -16.74 -7.73 -49.76
N GLN A 105 -16.76 -6.44 -49.48
CA GLN A 105 -17.52 -5.86 -48.39
C GLN A 105 -18.99 -6.19 -48.53
N THR A 106 -19.55 -6.94 -47.64
CA THR A 106 -20.99 -7.12 -47.52
C THR A 106 -21.57 -6.21 -46.46
N ALA A 107 -22.38 -5.33 -46.93
CA ALA A 107 -23.61 -4.72 -46.36
C ALA A 107 -23.70 -4.52 -44.83
N ASN A 108 -24.00 -3.28 -44.47
CA ASN A 108 -24.50 -2.84 -43.18
C ASN A 108 -25.61 -3.75 -42.65
N PRO A 109 -25.60 -4.07 -41.36
CA PRO A 109 -26.74 -4.74 -40.73
C PRO A 109 -27.93 -3.78 -40.66
N VAL A 110 -29.01 -4.18 -41.30
CA VAL A 110 -30.35 -3.56 -41.16
C VAL A 110 -30.78 -3.76 -39.71
N VAL A 111 -30.96 -2.68 -38.98
CA VAL A 111 -31.57 -2.70 -37.65
C VAL A 111 -33.06 -3.00 -37.81
N PRO A 112 -33.62 -4.09 -37.28
CA PRO A 112 -35.04 -4.32 -37.32
C PRO A 112 -35.77 -3.31 -36.45
N GLN A 113 -36.75 -2.63 -36.96
CA GLN A 113 -37.71 -1.85 -36.17
C GLN A 113 -38.56 -2.81 -35.36
N ILE A 114 -38.40 -2.77 -34.05
CA ILE A 114 -39.25 -3.53 -33.12
C ILE A 114 -40.45 -2.67 -32.74
N THR A 115 -41.58 -3.03 -33.28
CA THR A 115 -42.89 -2.49 -32.89
C THR A 115 -43.59 -3.55 -32.03
N GLY A 116 -43.73 -3.28 -30.72
CA GLY A 116 -44.51 -4.12 -29.82
C GLY A 116 -43.97 -4.13 -28.39
N ASN A 117 -44.87 -4.24 -27.43
CA ASN A 117 -44.52 -4.46 -26.02
C ASN A 117 -43.81 -5.83 -25.87
N GLN A 118 -42.49 -5.79 -25.70
CA GLN A 118 -41.73 -6.98 -25.43
C GLN A 118 -41.35 -7.04 -23.93
N THR A 119 -41.51 -8.19 -23.32
CA THR A 119 -41.07 -8.49 -21.98
C THR A 119 -39.91 -9.46 -22.04
N ILE A 120 -38.91 -9.26 -21.18
CA ILE A 120 -37.82 -10.23 -20.96
C ILE A 120 -38.28 -11.15 -19.85
N LYS A 121 -38.28 -12.46 -20.12
CA LYS A 121 -38.50 -13.50 -19.12
C LYS A 121 -37.16 -14.10 -18.70
N ILE A 122 -36.86 -14.02 -17.42
CA ILE A 122 -35.67 -14.62 -16.83
C ILE A 122 -36.13 -15.73 -15.89
N HIS A 123 -35.68 -16.93 -16.17
CA HIS A 123 -35.93 -18.09 -15.31
C HIS A 123 -34.61 -18.49 -14.63
N ILE A 124 -34.56 -18.43 -13.31
CA ILE A 124 -33.42 -18.85 -12.50
C ILE A 124 -33.82 -20.12 -11.78
N ALA A 125 -33.21 -21.25 -12.16
CA ALA A 125 -33.50 -22.57 -11.61
C ALA A 125 -32.40 -23.05 -10.67
N GLU A 126 -32.43 -22.60 -9.41
CA GLU A 126 -31.82 -23.31 -8.30
C GLU A 126 -32.83 -23.33 -7.13
N GLY A 127 -33.22 -24.52 -6.68
CA GLY A 127 -34.18 -24.70 -5.60
C GLY A 127 -35.63 -24.45 -6.05
N LYS A 128 -36.31 -23.46 -5.50
CA LYS A 128 -37.74 -23.17 -5.81
C LYS A 128 -37.97 -22.31 -7.06
N GLY A 129 -36.99 -22.11 -7.89
CA GLY A 129 -37.11 -21.33 -9.12
C GLY A 129 -37.73 -19.94 -8.95
N ILE A 130 -37.11 -18.91 -9.52
CA ILE A 130 -37.69 -17.56 -9.57
C ILE A 130 -37.94 -17.20 -11.04
N ASP A 131 -39.18 -16.88 -11.36
CA ASP A 131 -39.59 -16.35 -12.66
C ASP A 131 -39.77 -14.84 -12.55
N LEU A 132 -38.97 -14.09 -13.33
CA LEU A 132 -39.06 -12.64 -13.44
C LEU A 132 -39.52 -12.24 -14.82
N GLU A 133 -40.54 -11.41 -14.90
CA GLU A 133 -41.06 -10.82 -16.13
C GLU A 133 -40.87 -9.29 -16.06
N LEU A 134 -39.93 -8.76 -16.86
CA LEU A 134 -39.57 -7.35 -16.85
C LEU A 134 -40.05 -6.68 -18.15
N PRO A 135 -40.82 -5.59 -18.09
CA PRO A 135 -41.18 -4.83 -19.28
C PRO A 135 -39.96 -4.10 -19.85
N LEU A 136 -39.73 -4.21 -21.16
CA LEU A 136 -38.66 -3.50 -21.84
C LEU A 136 -39.14 -2.06 -22.13
N ILE A 137 -38.76 -1.10 -21.30
CA ILE A 137 -39.00 0.31 -21.54
C ILE A 137 -37.80 0.88 -22.32
N LEU A 138 -37.92 0.98 -23.63
CA LEU A 138 -36.97 1.72 -24.44
C LEU A 138 -37.38 3.20 -24.40
N ALA A 139 -36.60 4.02 -23.69
CA ALA A 139 -36.73 5.47 -23.72
C ALA A 139 -36.22 6.00 -25.06
N GLY A 140 -37.11 6.07 -26.01
CA GLY A 140 -36.88 6.75 -27.28
C GLY A 140 -37.10 8.25 -27.15
N GLY A 141 -36.06 9.03 -26.93
CA GLY A 141 -36.08 10.48 -27.05
C GLY A 141 -35.96 10.91 -28.51
N GLY A 142 -37.07 11.09 -29.20
CA GLY A 142 -37.12 11.73 -30.52
C GLY A 142 -37.34 13.21 -30.36
N ALA A 143 -36.33 14.03 -30.61
CA ALA A 143 -36.49 15.45 -30.84
C ALA A 143 -36.75 15.70 -32.34
N THR A 144 -37.95 16.11 -32.69
CA THR A 144 -38.27 16.62 -34.02
C THR A 144 -37.97 18.10 -34.05
N THR A 145 -37.02 18.48 -34.89
CA THR A 145 -36.82 19.85 -35.38
C THR A 145 -37.82 20.21 -36.46
N GLN A 146 -38.55 21.31 -36.30
CA GLN A 146 -39.11 22.06 -37.40
C GLN A 146 -38.73 23.53 -37.23
N ALA A 147 -38.03 24.06 -38.21
CA ALA A 147 -37.96 25.50 -38.48
C ALA A 147 -39.14 25.93 -39.35
N PRO A 148 -39.60 27.18 -39.28
CA PRO A 148 -39.17 28.12 -40.29
C PRO A 148 -38.99 29.59 -39.82
N ALA A 149 -38.06 30.20 -40.47
CA ALA A 149 -37.91 31.53 -41.03
C ALA A 149 -38.57 32.79 -40.41
N GLU A 150 -37.76 33.83 -40.48
CA GLU A 150 -37.91 35.25 -40.72
C GLU A 150 -37.75 36.21 -39.53
N GLY A 151 -36.63 36.84 -39.54
CA GLY A 151 -36.36 38.26 -39.66
C GLY A 151 -36.82 39.20 -38.52
N VAL A 152 -35.87 39.62 -37.62
CA VAL A 152 -35.87 41.02 -37.13
C VAL A 152 -34.42 41.40 -36.73
N ALA A 153 -34.05 42.63 -37.01
CA ALA A 153 -32.74 43.26 -36.90
C ALA A 153 -32.20 43.37 -35.44
N PRO A 154 -30.89 43.66 -35.28
CA PRO A 154 -30.22 43.57 -33.99
C PRO A 154 -30.52 44.78 -33.09
N VAL A 155 -30.93 44.49 -31.87
CA VAL A 155 -30.93 45.45 -30.78
C VAL A 155 -29.58 45.33 -30.08
N VAL A 156 -28.84 46.43 -30.07
CA VAL A 156 -27.62 46.57 -29.27
C VAL A 156 -28.05 46.75 -27.82
N GLU A 157 -27.94 45.71 -27.00
CA GLU A 157 -27.98 45.87 -25.57
C GLU A 157 -26.57 46.11 -25.04
N THR A 158 -26.40 47.28 -24.46
CA THR A 158 -25.24 47.65 -23.63
C THR A 158 -25.13 46.71 -22.46
N SER A 159 -24.09 45.90 -22.44
CA SER A 159 -23.72 45.08 -21.28
C SER A 159 -23.42 45.95 -20.09
N ALA A 160 -24.25 45.85 -19.06
CA ALA A 160 -23.91 46.28 -17.73
C ALA A 160 -22.71 45.47 -17.24
N PRO A 161 -21.82 46.04 -16.39
CA PRO A 161 -20.71 45.30 -15.88
C PRO A 161 -21.21 44.14 -15.01
N VAL A 162 -20.81 42.94 -15.38
CA VAL A 162 -21.01 41.74 -14.55
C VAL A 162 -20.31 42.03 -13.22
N ALA A 163 -21.10 42.22 -12.17
CA ALA A 163 -20.57 42.26 -10.82
C ALA A 163 -19.79 40.97 -10.58
N ALA A 164 -18.52 41.11 -10.23
CA ALA A 164 -17.71 39.97 -9.80
C ALA A 164 -18.50 39.24 -8.72
N SER A 165 -18.87 38.01 -9.00
CA SER A 165 -19.47 37.12 -8.01
C SER A 165 -18.46 37.02 -6.85
N GLN A 166 -18.81 37.61 -5.72
CA GLN A 166 -18.09 37.32 -4.48
C GLN A 166 -18.14 35.79 -4.32
N GLU A 167 -17.00 35.14 -4.36
CA GLU A 167 -16.90 33.75 -3.92
C GLU A 167 -17.40 33.72 -2.48
N VAL A 168 -18.57 33.14 -2.28
CA VAL A 168 -19.07 32.84 -0.97
C VAL A 168 -18.14 31.76 -0.41
N VAL A 169 -17.18 32.16 0.39
CA VAL A 169 -16.32 31.21 1.11
C VAL A 169 -17.25 30.42 2.03
N GLN A 170 -17.55 29.21 1.63
CA GLN A 170 -18.33 28.31 2.47
C GLN A 170 -17.45 27.87 3.63
N GLU A 171 -17.98 27.98 4.85
CA GLU A 171 -17.27 27.54 6.06
C GLU A 171 -17.00 26.04 6.03
N ALA A 172 -15.88 25.64 6.63
CA ALA A 172 -15.55 24.23 6.80
C ALA A 172 -16.59 23.55 7.71
N ILE A 173 -17.04 22.37 7.29
CA ILE A 173 -18.06 21.59 8.00
C ILE A 173 -17.38 20.45 8.75
N LYS A 174 -17.44 20.48 10.09
CA LYS A 174 -16.95 19.39 10.91
C LYS A 174 -17.82 18.14 10.70
N MET A 175 -17.24 17.06 10.20
CA MET A 175 -17.95 15.82 9.89
C MET A 175 -17.95 14.86 11.07
N ARG A 176 -16.78 14.66 11.66
CA ARG A 176 -16.56 13.74 12.78
C ARG A 176 -15.32 14.14 13.55
N SER A 177 -15.25 13.73 14.79
CA SER A 177 -14.06 13.88 15.63
C SER A 177 -14.05 12.85 16.75
N PHE A 178 -12.88 12.63 17.31
CA PHE A 178 -12.71 11.90 18.56
C PHE A 178 -11.76 12.68 19.48
N GLU A 179 -11.93 12.49 20.77
CA GLU A 179 -11.01 13.00 21.80
C GLU A 179 -9.99 11.91 22.12
N ARG A 180 -8.71 12.27 22.17
CA ARG A 180 -7.64 11.41 22.63
C ARG A 180 -7.21 11.84 24.02
N GLU A 181 -7.40 10.95 24.99
CA GLU A 181 -6.97 11.11 26.37
C GLU A 181 -5.63 10.45 26.58
N HIS A 182 -4.63 11.20 27.05
CA HIS A 182 -3.26 10.74 27.23
C HIS A 182 -2.95 10.49 28.70
N LEU A 183 -2.46 9.29 29.01
CA LEU A 183 -1.88 8.92 30.30
C LEU A 183 -0.38 8.77 30.17
N GLU A 184 0.37 9.52 30.96
CA GLU A 184 1.84 9.44 30.96
C GLU A 184 2.32 8.27 31.85
N ILE A 185 3.06 7.33 31.29
CA ILE A 185 3.73 6.26 32.01
C ILE A 185 5.25 6.50 31.98
N LYS A 186 5.86 6.53 33.16
CA LYS A 186 7.31 6.76 33.35
C LYS A 186 8.06 5.52 33.78
N GLU A 187 7.33 4.52 34.26
CA GLU A 187 7.91 3.29 34.77
C GLU A 187 7.03 2.11 34.39
N VAL A 188 7.65 1.02 33.98
CA VAL A 188 6.99 -0.27 33.74
C VAL A 188 7.70 -1.32 34.58
N VAL A 189 6.93 -2.09 35.36
CA VAL A 189 7.46 -3.13 36.25
C VAL A 189 6.63 -4.41 36.15
N PHE A 190 7.22 -5.54 36.55
CA PHE A 190 6.48 -6.78 36.73
C PHE A 190 5.94 -6.90 38.16
N GLY A 191 4.72 -7.46 38.30
CA GLY A 191 4.08 -7.66 39.58
C GLY A 191 3.08 -8.82 39.56
N GLU A 192 2.14 -8.82 40.52
CA GLU A 192 1.14 -9.88 40.64
C GLU A 192 -0.05 -9.71 39.68
N GLU A 193 -0.42 -8.48 39.36
CA GLU A 193 -1.55 -8.14 38.49
C GLU A 193 -1.20 -6.99 37.54
N THR A 194 -1.85 -6.97 36.37
CA THR A 194 -1.71 -5.84 35.43
C THR A 194 -2.59 -4.68 35.87
N LYS A 195 -1.95 -3.51 36.15
CA LYS A 195 -2.64 -2.28 36.60
C LYS A 195 -1.84 -1.03 36.30
N ILE A 196 -2.52 0.12 36.36
CA ILE A 196 -1.92 1.45 36.24
C ILE A 196 -2.15 2.21 37.54
N GLU A 197 -1.08 2.63 38.19
CA GLU A 197 -1.11 3.42 39.41
C GLU A 197 -0.18 4.63 39.27
N GLY A 198 -0.73 5.84 39.26
CA GLY A 198 0.05 7.04 38.99
C GLY A 198 0.68 7.00 37.59
N THR A 199 2.01 7.06 37.52
CA THR A 199 2.78 6.95 36.26
C THR A 199 3.48 5.59 36.11
N THR A 200 3.07 4.60 36.88
CA THR A 200 3.64 3.24 36.83
C THR A 200 2.65 2.26 36.21
N LEU A 201 3.05 1.56 35.19
CA LEU A 201 2.36 0.41 34.63
C LEU A 201 2.98 -0.86 35.24
N THR A 202 2.19 -1.62 35.96
CA THR A 202 2.55 -2.96 36.41
C THR A 202 2.01 -3.99 35.44
N LEU A 203 2.86 -4.88 34.97
CA LEU A 203 2.46 -6.08 34.21
C LEU A 203 2.52 -7.29 35.13
N ARG A 204 1.53 -8.16 35.06
CA ARG A 204 1.60 -9.41 35.81
C ARG A 204 2.74 -10.31 35.32
N ASN A 205 3.00 -11.40 36.05
CA ASN A 205 4.12 -12.31 35.81
C ASN A 205 4.35 -12.57 34.30
N PRO A 206 5.53 -12.22 33.74
CA PRO A 206 5.82 -12.35 32.32
C PRO A 206 5.87 -13.80 31.83
N GLU A 207 6.28 -14.75 32.69
CA GLU A 207 6.34 -16.17 32.33
C GLU A 207 4.92 -16.74 32.13
N GLU A 208 3.97 -16.37 33.02
CA GLU A 208 2.55 -16.77 32.90
C GLU A 208 1.90 -16.12 31.69
N LEU A 209 2.09 -14.81 31.50
CA LEU A 209 1.59 -14.08 30.33
C LEU A 209 2.10 -14.66 29.00
N GLY A 210 3.40 -14.91 28.92
CA GLY A 210 4.02 -15.48 27.74
C GLY A 210 3.50 -16.88 27.41
N LYS A 211 3.30 -17.70 28.43
CA LYS A 211 2.71 -19.05 28.26
C LYS A 211 1.27 -18.98 27.77
N GLU A 212 0.43 -18.19 28.43
CA GLU A 212 -0.97 -18.03 28.04
C GLU A 212 -1.13 -17.47 26.63
N ALA A 213 -0.29 -16.48 26.26
CA ALA A 213 -0.29 -15.93 24.92
C ALA A 213 0.12 -16.97 23.86
N ALA A 214 1.12 -17.80 24.17
CA ALA A 214 1.54 -18.87 23.26
C ALA A 214 0.46 -19.95 23.09
N GLU A 215 -0.34 -20.23 24.13
CA GLU A 215 -1.41 -21.23 24.06
C GLU A 215 -2.59 -20.79 23.16
N LEU A 216 -2.70 -19.50 22.81
CA LEU A 216 -3.80 -19.00 21.96
C LEU A 216 -3.62 -19.38 20.49
N GLU A 217 -2.39 -19.56 20.03
CA GLU A 217 -2.10 -19.77 18.61
C GLU A 217 -1.25 -21.03 18.40
N ALA A 218 -1.80 -21.99 17.65
CA ALA A 218 -1.16 -23.29 17.44
C ALA A 218 0.21 -23.25 16.77
N LEU A 219 0.56 -22.16 16.13
CA LEU A 219 1.86 -21.94 15.50
C LEU A 219 2.90 -21.33 16.46
N VAL A 220 2.49 -20.75 17.57
CA VAL A 220 3.37 -20.16 18.56
C VAL A 220 3.89 -21.24 19.49
N LEU A 221 5.20 -21.37 19.59
CA LEU A 221 5.88 -22.32 20.46
C LEU A 221 6.23 -21.72 21.82
N GLY A 222 6.38 -20.40 21.88
CA GLY A 222 6.66 -19.67 23.10
C GLY A 222 6.73 -18.16 22.86
N MET A 223 6.60 -17.41 23.94
CA MET A 223 6.77 -15.97 23.93
C MET A 223 7.45 -15.52 25.22
N THR A 224 8.42 -14.64 25.10
CA THR A 224 9.03 -13.93 26.24
C THR A 224 8.64 -12.46 26.19
N ILE A 225 8.60 -11.84 27.37
CA ILE A 225 8.25 -10.43 27.53
C ILE A 225 9.37 -9.77 28.31
N ASP A 226 9.91 -8.67 27.79
CA ASP A 226 10.96 -7.89 28.43
C ASP A 226 10.59 -6.40 28.45
N ILE A 227 11.11 -5.68 29.43
CA ILE A 227 10.94 -4.23 29.58
C ILE A 227 12.27 -3.58 29.24
N ILE A 228 12.35 -2.95 28.08
CA ILE A 228 13.57 -2.25 27.63
C ILE A 228 13.45 -0.77 27.95
N THR A 229 14.21 -0.35 28.93
CA THR A 229 14.33 1.06 29.32
C THR A 229 15.38 1.79 28.47
N PRO A 230 15.38 3.14 28.42
CA PRO A 230 16.31 3.89 27.57
C PRO A 230 17.81 3.60 27.80
N ASP A 231 18.19 3.21 28.99
CA ASP A 231 19.57 2.79 29.32
C ASP A 231 19.94 1.41 28.75
N ARG A 232 18.95 0.64 28.30
CA ARG A 232 19.11 -0.70 27.69
C ARG A 232 19.06 -0.70 26.17
N TYR A 233 18.94 0.44 25.50
CA TYR A 233 18.88 0.48 24.02
C TYR A 233 20.12 -0.05 23.30
N GLY A 234 21.27 -0.17 23.99
CA GLY A 234 22.45 -0.84 23.46
C GLY A 234 22.32 -2.37 23.37
N GLU A 235 21.21 -2.96 23.82
CA GLU A 235 21.01 -4.40 23.76
C GLU A 235 20.64 -4.86 22.36
N TYR A 236 21.00 -6.08 22.06
CA TYR A 236 20.63 -6.76 20.82
C TYR A 236 19.13 -7.12 20.83
N SER A 237 18.49 -6.93 19.72
CA SER A 237 17.12 -7.36 19.47
C SER A 237 17.05 -8.22 18.21
N GLU A 238 16.17 -9.21 18.24
CA GLU A 238 15.69 -9.90 17.05
C GLU A 238 14.95 -8.91 16.15
N THR A 239 14.64 -9.33 14.92
CA THR A 239 13.84 -8.53 13.96
C THR A 239 12.61 -7.92 14.62
N ILE A 240 12.49 -6.62 14.54
CA ILE A 240 11.27 -5.91 14.92
C ILE A 240 10.24 -6.11 13.79
N MET A 241 9.13 -6.76 14.11
CA MET A 241 8.04 -7.00 13.15
C MET A 241 7.00 -5.88 13.17
N ASP A 242 6.76 -5.28 14.34
CA ASP A 242 5.83 -4.18 14.47
C ASP A 242 6.16 -3.30 15.68
N VAL A 243 5.75 -2.06 15.60
CA VAL A 243 5.73 -1.09 16.70
C VAL A 243 4.30 -0.61 16.85
N GLN A 244 3.73 -0.74 18.07
CA GLN A 244 2.32 -0.50 18.29
C GLN A 244 2.10 0.48 19.43
N PRO A 245 1.24 1.50 19.25
CA PRO A 245 0.74 2.29 20.36
C PRO A 245 -0.12 1.43 21.28
N ILE A 246 -0.20 1.80 22.56
CA ILE A 246 -1.09 1.15 23.52
C ILE A 246 -2.28 2.08 23.74
N ALA A 247 -3.42 1.71 23.19
CA ALA A 247 -4.63 2.53 23.24
C ALA A 247 -5.89 1.65 23.34
N THR A 248 -6.97 2.24 23.85
CA THR A 248 -8.27 1.59 23.98
C THR A 248 -9.41 2.57 23.78
N LYS A 249 -10.54 2.10 23.27
CA LYS A 249 -11.79 2.88 23.20
C LYS A 249 -12.45 2.95 24.56
N ILE A 250 -12.72 4.16 25.00
CA ILE A 250 -13.52 4.43 26.21
C ILE A 250 -14.98 4.66 25.83
N GLU A 251 -15.21 5.35 24.71
CA GLU A 251 -16.54 5.67 24.21
C GLU A 251 -16.54 5.71 22.67
N GLY A 252 -17.62 5.22 22.07
CA GLY A 252 -17.81 5.25 20.62
C GLY A 252 -17.00 4.18 19.87
N ASP A 253 -17.01 4.31 18.54
CA ASP A 253 -16.25 3.47 17.61
C ASP A 253 -14.96 4.16 17.17
N LEU A 254 -14.09 3.46 16.43
CA LEU A 254 -12.87 4.04 15.86
C LEU A 254 -13.19 5.28 15.01
N GLY A 255 -12.40 6.33 15.22
CA GLY A 255 -12.57 7.63 14.57
C GLY A 255 -13.67 8.50 15.19
N HIS A 256 -14.30 8.06 16.26
CA HIS A 256 -15.36 8.76 16.96
C HIS A 256 -15.31 8.53 18.48
N GLY A 257 -15.86 9.45 19.28
CA GLY A 257 -15.96 9.31 20.75
C GLY A 257 -14.64 9.58 21.46
N ILE A 258 -14.21 8.69 22.36
CA ILE A 258 -13.04 8.87 23.22
C ILE A 258 -12.11 7.67 23.12
N THR A 259 -10.84 7.95 22.83
CA THR A 259 -9.75 6.98 22.84
C THR A 259 -8.74 7.36 23.89
N ARG A 260 -8.39 6.43 24.75
CA ARG A 260 -7.35 6.61 25.76
C ARG A 260 -6.06 5.95 25.31
N VAL A 261 -4.92 6.63 25.44
CA VAL A 261 -3.60 6.19 24.98
C VAL A 261 -2.56 6.37 26.07
N ILE A 262 -1.59 5.49 26.11
CA ILE A 262 -0.40 5.60 26.96
C ILE A 262 0.70 6.35 26.21
N ASP A 263 1.23 7.40 26.85
CA ASP A 263 2.46 8.06 26.44
C ASP A 263 3.65 7.54 27.22
N GLY A 264 4.83 7.49 26.59
CA GLY A 264 6.08 7.07 27.20
C GLY A 264 6.36 5.55 27.13
N VAL A 265 5.40 4.77 26.64
CA VAL A 265 5.54 3.31 26.49
C VAL A 265 4.99 2.86 25.14
N VAL A 266 5.67 1.91 24.54
CA VAL A 266 5.26 1.33 23.25
C VAL A 266 5.46 -0.19 23.25
N MET A 267 4.58 -0.90 22.57
CA MET A 267 4.78 -2.33 22.28
C MET A 267 5.76 -2.49 21.12
N VAL A 268 6.71 -3.39 21.27
CA VAL A 268 7.66 -3.79 20.22
C VAL A 268 7.59 -5.29 20.05
N LEU A 269 7.05 -5.71 18.92
CA LEU A 269 6.93 -7.12 18.58
C LEU A 269 8.17 -7.58 17.82
N THR A 270 8.79 -8.63 18.32
CA THR A 270 9.95 -9.29 17.71
C THR A 270 9.74 -10.79 17.64
N GLY A 271 10.49 -11.49 16.82
CA GLY A 271 10.45 -12.95 16.85
C GLY A 271 11.19 -13.65 15.73
N THR A 272 11.34 -14.95 15.95
CA THR A 272 11.95 -15.89 15.00
C THR A 272 11.16 -17.19 15.00
N ASP A 273 11.44 -18.05 14.03
CA ASP A 273 11.00 -19.44 14.14
C ASP A 273 11.91 -20.23 15.12
N GLU A 274 11.60 -21.51 15.33
CA GLU A 274 12.34 -22.42 16.20
C GLU A 274 13.80 -22.66 15.77
N ASN A 275 14.15 -22.33 14.52
CA ASN A 275 15.51 -22.42 14.00
C ASN A 275 16.26 -21.07 14.08
N GLY A 276 15.63 -20.03 14.59
CA GLY A 276 16.19 -18.69 14.69
C GLY A 276 16.07 -17.88 13.40
N VAL A 277 15.27 -18.34 12.43
CA VAL A 277 14.98 -17.59 11.19
C VAL A 277 13.92 -16.54 11.48
N GLN A 278 14.10 -15.32 10.95
CA GLN A 278 13.16 -14.23 11.16
C GLN A 278 11.74 -14.59 10.67
N ILE A 279 10.73 -14.05 11.34
CA ILE A 279 9.34 -14.29 10.97
C ILE A 279 8.94 -13.42 9.78
N GLY A 280 9.38 -12.16 9.73
CA GLY A 280 9.13 -11.26 8.61
C GLY A 280 9.98 -11.57 7.38
N GLU A 281 9.66 -10.96 6.27
CA GLU A 281 10.41 -11.06 5.02
C GLU A 281 11.74 -10.29 5.11
N PHE A 282 12.26 -9.74 4.05
CA PHE A 282 13.55 -9.05 4.01
C PHE A 282 13.59 -7.76 4.85
N GLY A 283 14.79 -7.23 5.08
CA GLY A 283 15.00 -5.95 5.71
C GLY A 283 14.82 -6.00 7.20
N SER A 284 15.52 -6.88 7.83
CA SER A 284 15.52 -7.08 9.24
C SER A 284 16.12 -5.91 10.00
N SER A 285 15.39 -5.40 10.97
CA SER A 285 15.92 -4.45 11.96
C SER A 285 16.57 -5.16 13.16
N GLU A 286 17.06 -6.38 12.99
CA GLU A 286 17.79 -7.08 14.04
C GLU A 286 19.14 -6.41 14.32
N GLY A 287 19.54 -6.40 15.59
CA GLY A 287 20.81 -5.82 16.02
C GLY A 287 20.67 -4.98 17.29
N GLU A 288 21.63 -4.08 17.53
CA GLU A 288 21.56 -3.14 18.66
C GLU A 288 20.44 -2.12 18.41
N LEU A 289 19.49 -1.99 19.33
CA LEU A 289 18.31 -1.12 19.18
C LEU A 289 18.69 0.34 18.91
N ASP A 290 19.74 0.86 19.54
CA ASP A 290 20.20 2.25 19.32
C ASP A 290 20.64 2.51 17.87
N ARG A 291 20.97 1.47 17.12
CA ARG A 291 21.47 1.56 15.75
C ARG A 291 20.45 1.17 14.70
N ASN A 292 19.52 0.29 15.06
CA ASN A 292 18.56 -0.30 14.12
C ASN A 292 17.26 0.50 13.97
N ILE A 293 17.13 1.59 14.70
CA ILE A 293 15.91 2.38 14.75
C ILE A 293 16.19 3.79 14.28
N MET A 294 15.40 4.26 13.33
CA MET A 294 15.33 5.66 12.96
C MET A 294 14.39 6.39 13.93
N TRP A 295 14.93 6.78 15.07
CA TRP A 295 14.19 7.37 16.17
C TRP A 295 13.30 8.56 15.76
N GLY A 296 12.09 8.62 16.33
CA GLY A 296 11.16 9.73 16.11
C GLY A 296 10.50 9.76 14.74
N ARG A 297 10.69 8.73 13.91
CA ARG A 297 9.93 8.61 12.67
C ARG A 297 8.52 8.05 12.94
N PRO A 298 7.54 8.28 12.07
CA PRO A 298 6.15 7.93 12.34
C PRO A 298 5.93 6.49 12.78
N GLY A 299 6.60 5.55 12.15
CA GLY A 299 6.49 4.11 12.44
C GLY A 299 7.48 3.58 13.49
N ALA A 300 8.40 4.40 13.96
CA ALA A 300 9.44 4.01 14.91
C ALA A 300 9.08 4.44 16.35
N PRO A 301 9.75 3.85 17.37
CA PRO A 301 9.73 4.40 18.72
C PRO A 301 10.32 5.81 18.77
N ASP A 302 9.89 6.59 19.76
CA ASP A 302 10.53 7.84 20.12
C ASP A 302 11.66 7.59 21.10
N LYS A 303 12.74 8.34 20.98
CA LYS A 303 13.87 8.18 21.91
C LYS A 303 13.45 8.59 23.33
N GLY A 304 13.59 7.68 24.27
CA GLY A 304 13.16 7.86 25.65
C GLY A 304 11.92 7.04 26.05
N GLU A 305 11.24 6.42 25.11
CA GLU A 305 10.12 5.52 25.43
C GLU A 305 10.61 4.19 26.03
N ILE A 306 9.83 3.64 26.92
CA ILE A 306 10.04 2.28 27.44
C ILE A 306 9.38 1.30 26.46
N PHE A 307 10.09 0.24 26.08
CA PHE A 307 9.53 -0.81 25.24
C PHE A 307 9.02 -1.96 26.09
N ILE A 308 7.79 -2.36 25.86
CA ILE A 308 7.32 -3.69 26.24
C ILE A 308 7.62 -4.57 25.03
N LYS A 309 8.77 -5.24 25.08
CA LYS A 309 9.24 -6.09 23.99
C LYS A 309 8.69 -7.49 24.16
N THR A 310 7.92 -7.94 23.18
CA THR A 310 7.50 -9.34 23.07
C THR A 310 8.38 -10.02 22.03
N GLN A 311 8.91 -11.18 22.38
CA GLN A 311 9.67 -12.03 21.46
C GLN A 311 8.95 -13.35 21.29
N VAL A 312 8.44 -13.59 20.11
CA VAL A 312 7.64 -14.77 19.78
C VAL A 312 8.50 -15.78 19.04
N THR A 313 8.37 -17.04 19.40
CA THR A 313 8.95 -18.15 18.64
C THR A 313 7.84 -18.94 17.98
N ILE A 314 7.89 -19.07 16.66
CA ILE A 314 6.90 -19.82 15.87
C ILE A 314 7.50 -21.13 15.33
N LYS A 315 6.63 -22.00 14.84
CA LYS A 315 7.03 -23.23 14.11
C LYS A 315 7.73 -22.86 12.80
N ALA A 316 8.78 -23.59 12.46
CA ALA A 316 9.44 -23.46 11.17
C ALA A 316 8.49 -23.70 10.00
N GLY A 317 8.73 -23.02 8.88
CA GLY A 317 7.91 -23.11 7.67
C GLY A 317 6.62 -22.29 7.70
N ALA A 318 6.42 -21.47 8.73
CA ALA A 318 5.30 -20.53 8.85
C ALA A 318 5.78 -19.06 8.76
N ASN A 319 7.04 -18.86 8.37
CA ASN A 319 7.67 -17.55 8.25
C ASN A 319 7.16 -16.80 7.01
N MET A 320 7.45 -15.50 7.01
CA MET A 320 7.35 -14.59 5.89
C MET A 320 5.91 -14.26 5.46
N GLU A 321 5.18 -15.12 4.84
CA GLU A 321 4.00 -14.69 4.13
C GLU A 321 2.67 -14.87 4.86
N ARG A 322 2.58 -15.71 5.84
CA ARG A 322 1.34 -16.04 6.61
C ARG A 322 1.69 -17.11 7.60
N PRO A 323 0.83 -17.80 8.07
CA PRO A 323 0.03 -17.49 9.24
C PRO A 323 0.92 -17.19 10.47
N GLY A 324 2.25 -17.32 10.32
CA GLY A 324 3.22 -17.08 11.39
C GLY A 324 3.25 -15.64 11.90
N PRO A 325 3.39 -14.64 11.01
CA PRO A 325 3.27 -13.23 11.40
C PRO A 325 1.95 -12.93 12.12
N LEU A 326 0.83 -13.42 11.60
CA LEU A 326 -0.48 -13.24 12.25
C LEU A 326 -0.53 -13.88 13.63
N ALA A 327 -0.04 -15.09 13.78
CA ALA A 327 0.00 -15.78 15.07
C ALA A 327 0.89 -15.04 16.09
N ALA A 328 2.02 -14.51 15.65
CA ALA A 328 2.91 -13.72 16.49
C ALA A 328 2.26 -12.41 16.94
N HIS A 329 1.59 -11.70 16.04
CA HIS A 329 0.84 -10.49 16.37
C HIS A 329 -0.30 -10.75 17.36
N LYS A 330 -1.05 -11.82 17.18
CA LYS A 330 -2.12 -12.19 18.12
C LYS A 330 -1.57 -12.56 19.50
N ALA A 331 -0.46 -13.30 19.57
CA ALA A 331 0.18 -13.60 20.83
C ALA A 331 0.65 -12.32 21.55
N SER A 332 1.29 -11.40 20.84
CA SER A 332 1.72 -10.12 21.40
C SER A 332 0.52 -9.26 21.85
N ASP A 333 -0.55 -9.22 21.04
CA ASP A 333 -1.75 -8.43 21.36
C ASP A 333 -2.49 -8.93 22.61
N TYR A 334 -2.30 -10.20 22.98
CA TYR A 334 -2.81 -10.70 24.26
C TYR A 334 -2.22 -9.92 25.45
N VAL A 335 -0.94 -9.57 25.41
CA VAL A 335 -0.30 -8.73 26.43
C VAL A 335 -0.86 -7.31 26.36
N THR A 336 -0.98 -6.77 25.16
CA THR A 336 -1.54 -5.44 24.95
C THR A 336 -2.98 -5.36 25.47
N GLN A 337 -3.77 -6.43 25.29
CA GLN A 337 -5.15 -6.48 25.79
C GLN A 337 -5.22 -6.41 27.31
N GLN A 338 -4.30 -7.05 28.02
CA GLN A 338 -4.22 -6.92 29.49
C GLN A 338 -3.99 -5.46 29.89
N ILE A 339 -3.13 -4.76 29.17
CA ILE A 339 -2.85 -3.34 29.42
C ILE A 339 -4.07 -2.48 29.05
N ARG A 340 -4.78 -2.77 27.94
CA ARG A 340 -6.01 -2.07 27.57
C ARG A 340 -7.09 -2.16 28.65
N GLU A 341 -7.26 -3.35 29.25
CA GLU A 341 -8.23 -3.52 30.36
C GLU A 341 -7.85 -2.68 31.58
N ALA A 342 -6.57 -2.61 31.92
CA ALA A 342 -6.10 -1.72 32.99
C ALA A 342 -6.28 -0.25 32.63
N LEU A 343 -6.04 0.12 31.36
CA LEU A 343 -6.20 1.48 30.87
C LEU A 343 -7.65 1.95 30.85
N LYS A 344 -8.61 1.06 30.58
CA LYS A 344 -10.07 1.36 30.63
C LYS A 344 -10.51 1.79 32.02
N VAL A 345 -9.96 1.17 33.06
CA VAL A 345 -10.35 1.43 34.45
C VAL A 345 -9.43 2.42 35.16
N ALA A 346 -8.38 2.88 34.51
CA ALA A 346 -7.45 3.86 35.08
C ALA A 346 -8.17 5.15 35.47
N ASP A 347 -7.75 5.74 36.61
CA ASP A 347 -8.35 6.96 37.13
C ASP A 347 -8.20 8.12 36.13
N SER A 348 -9.31 8.78 35.81
CA SER A 348 -9.33 9.92 34.90
C SER A 348 -8.48 11.12 35.38
N SER A 349 -8.13 11.18 36.65
CA SER A 349 -7.20 12.18 37.18
C SER A 349 -5.75 12.01 36.67
N LEU A 350 -5.43 10.83 36.12
CA LEU A 350 -4.14 10.55 35.50
C LEU A 350 -4.02 11.09 34.07
N ILE A 351 -5.10 11.57 33.48
CA ILE A 351 -5.07 12.16 32.14
C ILE A 351 -4.32 13.49 32.21
N HIS A 352 -3.15 13.54 31.58
CA HIS A 352 -2.31 14.74 31.61
C HIS A 352 -2.54 15.67 30.39
N LYS A 353 -3.12 15.12 29.30
CA LYS A 353 -3.36 15.85 28.06
C LYS A 353 -4.57 15.28 27.34
N LYS A 354 -5.30 16.17 26.65
CA LYS A 354 -6.38 15.81 25.73
C LYS A 354 -6.19 16.50 24.39
N ASP A 355 -6.34 15.76 23.32
CA ASP A 355 -6.31 16.27 21.96
C ASP A 355 -7.62 15.93 21.25
N GLU A 356 -8.13 16.86 20.46
CA GLU A 356 -9.23 16.60 19.54
C GLU A 356 -8.66 16.37 18.13
N VAL A 357 -9.04 15.27 17.51
CA VAL A 357 -8.77 14.98 16.10
C VAL A 357 -10.09 15.12 15.34
N ALA A 358 -10.17 16.04 14.40
CA ALA A 358 -11.40 16.35 13.68
C ALA A 358 -11.21 16.35 12.17
N GLN A 359 -12.15 15.70 11.48
CA GLN A 359 -12.26 15.73 10.02
C GLN A 359 -13.24 16.83 9.59
N TYR A 360 -12.81 17.65 8.65
CA TYR A 360 -13.63 18.70 8.05
C TYR A 360 -13.84 18.43 6.56
N ARG A 361 -15.04 18.72 6.06
CA ARG A 361 -15.29 18.92 4.63
C ARG A 361 -15.16 20.41 4.33
N ARG A 362 -14.58 20.70 3.18
CA ARG A 362 -14.35 22.08 2.74
C ARG A 362 -15.03 22.31 1.39
N PRO A 363 -16.36 22.61 1.39
CA PRO A 363 -17.12 22.80 0.15
C PRO A 363 -16.48 23.87 -0.74
N GLY A 364 -16.40 23.60 -2.05
CA GLY A 364 -15.75 24.50 -3.01
C GLY A 364 -14.25 24.32 -3.15
N LYS A 365 -13.59 23.56 -2.28
CA LYS A 365 -12.19 23.18 -2.45
C LYS A 365 -12.06 21.93 -3.33
N LYS A 366 -10.88 21.71 -3.88
CA LYS A 366 -10.55 20.53 -4.65
C LYS A 366 -10.63 19.27 -3.79
N LYS A 367 -11.36 18.27 -4.26
CA LYS A 367 -11.54 16.99 -3.56
C LYS A 367 -10.31 16.11 -3.75
N VAL A 368 -9.69 15.74 -2.66
CA VAL A 368 -8.50 14.90 -2.65
C VAL A 368 -8.77 13.57 -1.94
N LEU A 369 -8.24 12.49 -2.49
CA LEU A 369 -8.26 11.16 -1.91
C LEU A 369 -6.82 10.68 -1.69
N ILE A 370 -6.55 10.11 -0.53
CA ILE A 370 -5.33 9.34 -0.28
C ILE A 370 -5.64 7.87 -0.60
N ILE A 371 -4.80 7.23 -1.39
CA ILE A 371 -4.90 5.83 -1.77
C ILE A 371 -3.64 5.13 -1.26
N LYS A 372 -3.82 4.22 -0.31
CA LYS A 372 -2.72 3.44 0.27
C LYS A 372 -2.79 2.01 -0.25
N GLU A 373 -1.83 1.65 -1.08
CA GLU A 373 -1.61 0.25 -1.43
C GLU A 373 -0.91 -0.42 -0.26
N ILE A 374 -1.62 -1.30 0.41
CA ILE A 374 -1.04 -2.13 1.46
C ILE A 374 -0.48 -3.39 0.83
N MET A 375 0.76 -3.66 1.26
CA MET A 375 1.54 -4.66 0.63
C MET A 375 0.96 -6.06 0.73
N GLY A 376 1.25 -6.77 -0.28
CA GLY A 376 1.70 -8.11 -0.30
C GLY A 376 0.69 -9.10 -0.70
N GLN A 377 1.05 -10.09 -1.03
CA GLN A 377 0.66 -11.45 -1.24
C GLN A 377 -0.59 -11.88 -0.46
N GLY A 378 -1.67 -11.13 -0.64
CA GLY A 378 -2.87 -11.26 0.17
C GLY A 378 -2.85 -10.33 1.39
N ALA A 379 -2.16 -9.20 1.30
CA ALA A 379 -1.96 -8.27 2.41
C ALA A 379 -3.25 -7.76 3.05
N MET A 380 -4.29 -7.58 2.25
CA MET A 380 -5.61 -7.25 2.80
C MET A 380 -6.21 -8.40 3.61
N HIS A 381 -5.79 -9.64 3.38
CA HIS A 381 -6.15 -10.78 4.21
C HIS A 381 -5.38 -10.81 5.52
N ASP A 382 -4.17 -10.28 5.52
CA ASP A 382 -3.26 -10.35 6.66
C ASP A 382 -3.27 -9.06 7.48
N ASN A 383 -3.53 -7.90 6.86
CA ASN A 383 -3.77 -6.66 7.57
C ASN A 383 -5.21 -6.59 8.07
N LEU A 384 -5.35 -6.17 9.31
CA LEU A 384 -6.65 -6.09 9.95
C LEU A 384 -7.17 -4.65 9.89
N ILE A 385 -8.21 -4.47 9.09
CA ILE A 385 -8.85 -3.17 8.89
C ILE A 385 -10.06 -3.04 9.81
N MET A 386 -10.16 -1.91 10.49
CA MET A 386 -11.23 -1.61 11.45
C MET A 386 -11.32 -2.63 12.59
N PRO A 387 -10.24 -2.86 13.36
CA PRO A 387 -10.31 -3.65 14.57
C PRO A 387 -11.27 -3.03 15.60
N VAL A 388 -11.68 -3.80 16.57
CA VAL A 388 -12.60 -3.31 17.63
C VAL A 388 -11.88 -2.38 18.60
N GLU A 389 -10.64 -2.72 18.96
CA GLU A 389 -9.76 -1.87 19.75
C GLU A 389 -8.74 -1.19 18.84
N PRO A 390 -8.27 0.02 19.15
CA PRO A 390 -7.23 0.68 18.39
C PRO A 390 -6.01 -0.23 18.20
N VAL A 391 -5.63 -0.47 16.95
CA VAL A 391 -4.50 -1.33 16.59
C VAL A 391 -4.57 -2.75 17.18
N GLY A 392 -5.77 -3.26 17.52
CA GLY A 392 -5.92 -4.58 18.13
C GLY A 392 -6.06 -5.71 17.12
N THR A 393 -5.59 -6.90 17.47
CA THR A 393 -5.91 -8.17 16.79
C THR A 393 -6.92 -8.99 17.58
N LEU A 394 -6.79 -8.94 18.90
CA LEU A 394 -7.69 -9.58 19.85
C LEU A 394 -8.66 -8.51 20.32
N GLY A 395 -9.80 -8.63 20.14
CA GLY A 395 -10.77 -7.71 20.67
C GLY A 395 -12.11 -8.34 20.43
N ALA A 396 -12.69 -8.94 21.20
CA ALA A 396 -14.08 -9.39 21.25
C ALA A 396 -14.77 -9.77 19.90
N LYS A 397 -14.31 -9.27 18.77
CA LYS A 397 -14.91 -9.53 17.45
C LYS A 397 -13.85 -9.80 16.39
N PRO A 398 -14.16 -10.69 15.43
CA PRO A 398 -13.33 -10.86 14.25
C PRO A 398 -13.18 -9.54 13.52
N ASN A 399 -11.98 -9.27 13.07
CA ASN A 399 -11.75 -8.16 12.16
C ASN A 399 -12.36 -8.45 10.79
N VAL A 400 -12.64 -7.39 10.04
CA VAL A 400 -13.18 -7.51 8.70
C VAL A 400 -12.04 -7.77 7.73
N ASP A 401 -12.06 -8.92 7.10
CA ASP A 401 -11.19 -9.21 5.95
C ASP A 401 -11.95 -8.85 4.67
N LEU A 402 -11.45 -7.82 4.00
CA LEU A 402 -12.07 -7.26 2.80
C LEU A 402 -11.40 -7.76 1.51
N GLY A 403 -10.43 -8.64 1.60
CA GLY A 403 -9.63 -9.06 0.46
C GLY A 403 -8.82 -7.89 -0.12
N ASN A 404 -8.51 -7.93 -1.42
CA ASN A 404 -7.68 -6.91 -2.07
C ASN A 404 -8.47 -5.74 -2.68
N LEU A 405 -9.81 -5.78 -2.63
CA LEU A 405 -10.64 -4.73 -3.22
C LEU A 405 -10.54 -3.41 -2.43
N PRO A 406 -10.68 -2.25 -3.10
CA PRO A 406 -10.62 -0.96 -2.45
C PRO A 406 -11.67 -0.79 -1.35
N VAL A 407 -11.26 -0.31 -0.19
CA VAL A 407 -12.12 0.09 0.91
C VAL A 407 -11.77 1.51 1.36
N ILE A 408 -12.78 2.31 1.71
CA ILE A 408 -12.59 3.69 2.13
C ILE A 408 -12.86 3.81 3.62
N LEU A 409 -11.89 4.38 4.33
CA LEU A 409 -12.00 4.77 5.73
C LEU A 409 -12.07 6.29 5.84
N ALA A 410 -12.68 6.75 6.91
CA ALA A 410 -12.53 8.16 7.28
C ALA A 410 -11.09 8.41 7.76
N PRO A 411 -10.52 9.60 7.50
CA PRO A 411 -9.20 9.95 8.02
C PRO A 411 -9.08 9.77 9.54
N THR A 412 -10.15 10.08 10.30
CA THR A 412 -10.18 9.87 11.75
C THR A 412 -10.13 8.40 12.15
N GLU A 413 -10.74 7.48 11.37
CA GLU A 413 -10.65 6.05 11.64
C GLU A 413 -9.22 5.53 11.51
N VAL A 414 -8.48 6.01 10.50
CA VAL A 414 -7.08 5.62 10.28
C VAL A 414 -6.23 6.02 11.48
N VAL A 415 -6.26 7.30 11.87
CA VAL A 415 -5.41 7.82 12.95
C VAL A 415 -5.90 7.47 14.35
N ASP A 416 -7.06 6.85 14.47
CA ASP A 416 -7.56 6.27 15.71
C ASP A 416 -7.27 4.75 15.84
N GLY A 417 -6.34 4.25 15.02
CA GLY A 417 -5.91 2.85 15.06
C GLY A 417 -6.78 1.89 14.26
N GLY A 418 -7.38 2.39 13.18
CA GLY A 418 -8.20 1.58 12.26
C GLY A 418 -7.43 0.54 11.45
N ILE A 419 -6.11 0.53 11.52
CA ILE A 419 -5.24 -0.43 10.85
C ILE A 419 -4.31 -1.09 11.87
N HIS A 420 -4.32 -2.40 11.88
CA HIS A 420 -3.27 -3.22 12.47
C HIS A 420 -2.41 -3.76 11.34
N ALA A 421 -1.17 -3.33 11.28
CA ALA A 421 -0.26 -3.74 10.23
C ALA A 421 0.32 -5.12 10.54
N LEU A 422 0.00 -6.10 9.72
CA LEU A 422 0.63 -7.41 9.71
C LEU A 422 1.70 -7.41 8.61
N THR A 423 2.81 -6.81 8.88
CA THR A 423 3.87 -6.76 7.88
C THR A 423 4.51 -8.13 7.75
N CYS A 424 4.30 -8.77 6.63
CA CYS A 424 5.10 -9.91 6.23
C CYS A 424 6.50 -9.50 5.80
N ILE A 425 6.71 -8.23 5.51
CA ILE A 425 7.96 -7.66 5.03
C ILE A 425 8.64 -6.92 6.15
N GLY A 426 9.94 -6.97 6.18
CA GLY A 426 10.73 -6.36 7.22
C GLY A 426 10.44 -4.86 7.40
N PRO A 427 10.51 -4.36 8.61
CA PRO A 427 10.12 -3.00 8.97
C PRO A 427 11.02 -1.90 8.38
N ALA A 428 12.12 -2.28 7.74
CA ALA A 428 13.01 -1.33 7.05
C ALA A 428 12.34 -0.59 5.90
N SER A 429 11.41 -1.26 5.22
CA SER A 429 10.69 -0.72 4.07
C SER A 429 9.22 -0.48 4.36
N LYS A 430 8.77 -0.60 5.62
CA LYS A 430 7.36 -0.75 5.91
C LYS A 430 6.79 0.24 6.88
N GLU A 431 5.50 0.39 6.73
CA GLU A 431 4.64 1.08 7.66
C GLU A 431 4.25 0.12 8.79
N THR A 432 4.60 0.46 10.01
CA THR A 432 4.15 -0.26 11.20
C THR A 432 2.74 0.16 11.60
N SER A 433 2.11 -0.54 12.54
CA SER A 433 0.83 -0.12 13.12
C SER A 433 0.92 1.30 13.71
N ARG A 434 2.06 1.66 14.28
CA ARG A 434 2.32 3.01 14.78
C ARG A 434 2.40 4.04 13.66
N HIS A 435 2.89 3.66 12.48
CA HIS A 435 2.89 4.55 11.32
C HIS A 435 1.46 4.96 10.94
N TYR A 436 0.55 4.01 10.83
CA TYR A 436 -0.86 4.31 10.55
C TYR A 436 -1.54 5.11 11.67
N TRP A 437 -1.20 4.85 12.93
CA TRP A 437 -1.65 5.64 14.07
C TRP A 437 -1.22 7.11 13.99
N ARG A 438 -0.04 7.38 13.44
CA ARG A 438 0.56 8.70 13.27
C ARG A 438 0.53 9.19 11.83
N GLU A 439 -0.19 8.54 10.95
CA GLU A 439 -0.10 8.65 9.49
C GLU A 439 0.13 10.09 9.00
N PRO A 440 1.36 10.44 8.58
CA PRO A 440 1.73 11.83 8.34
C PRO A 440 1.01 12.44 7.14
N LEU A 441 0.78 11.68 6.07
CA LEU A 441 0.07 12.18 4.89
C LEU A 441 -1.40 12.47 5.21
N VAL A 442 -2.03 11.62 6.02
CA VAL A 442 -3.42 11.84 6.46
C VAL A 442 -3.51 13.07 7.34
N LEU A 443 -2.61 13.21 8.31
CA LEU A 443 -2.61 14.35 9.23
C LEU A 443 -2.34 15.69 8.50
N GLU A 444 -1.35 15.74 7.62
CA GLU A 444 -1.04 16.96 6.84
C GLU A 444 -2.20 17.30 5.88
N ALA A 445 -2.81 16.30 5.21
CA ALA A 445 -3.95 16.54 4.34
C ALA A 445 -5.21 16.98 5.10
N MET A 446 -5.44 16.48 6.32
CA MET A 446 -6.53 16.96 7.19
C MET A 446 -6.31 18.42 7.61
N ALA A 447 -5.07 18.81 7.86
CA ALA A 447 -4.70 20.16 8.26
C ALA A 447 -4.70 21.16 7.10
N ASP A 448 -4.55 20.70 5.85
CA ASP A 448 -4.48 21.56 4.67
C ASP A 448 -5.86 22.17 4.35
N GLU A 449 -5.98 23.51 4.52
CA GLU A 449 -7.24 24.25 4.27
C GLU A 449 -7.51 24.52 2.78
N GLU A 450 -6.56 24.24 1.90
CA GLU A 450 -6.71 24.48 0.47
C GLU A 450 -7.37 23.31 -0.28
N ILE A 451 -7.48 22.16 0.36
CA ILE A 451 -8.07 20.94 -0.19
C ILE A 451 -9.27 20.46 0.65
N ASP A 452 -10.10 19.59 0.05
CA ASP A 452 -11.17 18.85 0.72
C ASP A 452 -10.81 17.36 0.75
N LEU A 453 -10.17 16.88 1.82
CA LEU A 453 -9.84 15.47 2.00
C LEU A 453 -11.11 14.66 2.19
N VAL A 454 -11.45 13.83 1.21
CA VAL A 454 -12.72 13.07 1.21
C VAL A 454 -12.63 11.73 1.92
N GLY A 455 -11.44 11.15 2.02
CA GLY A 455 -11.23 9.86 2.68
C GLY A 455 -9.83 9.33 2.47
N VAL A 456 -9.58 8.14 3.03
CA VAL A 456 -8.39 7.33 2.81
C VAL A 456 -8.84 5.97 2.26
N MET A 457 -8.39 5.63 1.09
CA MET A 457 -8.71 4.36 0.44
C MET A 457 -7.55 3.38 0.65
N PHE A 458 -7.85 2.22 1.18
CA PHE A 458 -6.92 1.11 1.25
C PHE A 458 -7.19 0.12 0.12
N VAL A 459 -6.15 -0.41 -0.47
CA VAL A 459 -6.21 -1.38 -1.55
C VAL A 459 -5.08 -2.40 -1.38
N GLY A 460 -5.37 -3.66 -1.61
CA GLY A 460 -4.38 -4.73 -1.49
C GLY A 460 -3.67 -5.01 -2.83
N SER A 461 -2.61 -5.79 -2.76
CA SER A 461 -1.78 -6.20 -3.90
C SER A 461 -1.86 -7.72 -4.09
N PRO A 462 -2.69 -8.22 -5.01
CA PRO A 462 -2.76 -9.64 -5.33
C PRO A 462 -1.46 -10.17 -5.94
N GLN A 463 -1.25 -11.49 -5.91
CA GLN A 463 -0.10 -12.14 -6.53
C GLN A 463 -0.15 -12.11 -8.07
N ALA A 464 -1.30 -12.51 -8.63
CA ALA A 464 -1.45 -12.66 -10.06
C ALA A 464 -1.70 -11.32 -10.77
N ASN A 465 -1.03 -11.05 -11.88
CA ASN A 465 -1.19 -9.81 -12.64
C ASN A 465 -2.64 -9.55 -13.08
N SER A 466 -3.37 -10.59 -13.51
CA SER A 466 -4.77 -10.45 -13.88
C SER A 466 -5.65 -9.92 -12.74
N GLU A 467 -5.35 -10.34 -11.51
CA GLU A 467 -6.03 -9.88 -10.30
C GLU A 467 -5.59 -8.47 -9.93
N LYS A 468 -4.30 -8.15 -10.07
CA LYS A 468 -3.75 -6.80 -9.89
C LYS A 468 -4.50 -5.78 -10.76
N TYR A 469 -4.57 -6.04 -12.06
CA TYR A 469 -5.28 -5.17 -13.00
C TYR A 469 -6.78 -5.09 -12.73
N TYR A 470 -7.40 -6.18 -12.28
CA TYR A 470 -8.80 -6.16 -11.87
C TYR A 470 -9.01 -5.25 -10.66
N VAL A 471 -8.17 -5.35 -9.64
CA VAL A 471 -8.22 -4.51 -8.44
C VAL A 471 -8.00 -3.04 -8.81
N SER A 472 -6.97 -2.73 -9.60
CA SER A 472 -6.70 -1.37 -10.08
C SER A 472 -7.87 -0.78 -10.86
N LYS A 473 -8.51 -1.59 -11.70
CA LYS A 473 -9.71 -1.18 -12.45
C LYS A 473 -10.89 -0.89 -11.53
N ARG A 474 -11.07 -1.69 -10.47
CA ARG A 474 -12.09 -1.43 -9.43
C ARG A 474 -11.81 -0.13 -8.69
N LEU A 475 -10.55 0.11 -8.34
CA LEU A 475 -10.10 1.35 -7.75
C LEU A 475 -10.44 2.54 -8.67
N GLY A 476 -10.05 2.47 -9.94
CA GLY A 476 -10.34 3.52 -10.91
C GLY A 476 -11.85 3.83 -11.03
N MET A 477 -12.71 2.82 -11.05
CA MET A 477 -14.17 3.01 -11.07
C MET A 477 -14.68 3.66 -9.78
N THR A 478 -14.09 3.34 -8.64
CA THR A 478 -14.47 3.91 -7.35
C THR A 478 -14.12 5.40 -7.28
N VAL A 479 -12.90 5.79 -7.68
CA VAL A 479 -12.49 7.20 -7.68
C VAL A 479 -13.29 8.05 -8.66
N GLU A 480 -13.66 7.47 -9.81
CA GLU A 480 -14.56 8.09 -10.79
C GLU A 480 -15.94 8.36 -10.16
N ALA A 481 -16.52 7.37 -9.48
CA ALA A 481 -17.81 7.50 -8.81
C ALA A 481 -17.79 8.52 -7.66
N MET A 482 -16.66 8.70 -6.99
CA MET A 482 -16.47 9.69 -5.92
C MET A 482 -16.34 11.11 -6.46
N GLY A 483 -15.99 11.29 -7.73
CA GLY A 483 -15.81 12.59 -8.36
C GLY A 483 -14.73 13.43 -7.69
N ILE A 484 -13.55 12.83 -7.47
CA ILE A 484 -12.39 13.51 -6.89
C ILE A 484 -11.63 14.29 -7.96
N ASP A 485 -10.92 15.33 -7.56
CA ASP A 485 -10.08 16.17 -8.45
C ASP A 485 -8.63 15.68 -8.46
N GLY A 486 -8.16 15.10 -7.37
CA GLY A 486 -6.79 14.65 -7.23
C GLY A 486 -6.64 13.48 -6.25
N ALA A 487 -5.59 12.70 -6.43
CA ALA A 487 -5.23 11.60 -5.56
C ALA A 487 -3.72 11.54 -5.30
N ILE A 488 -3.37 11.04 -4.12
CA ILE A 488 -2.01 10.64 -3.78
C ILE A 488 -2.05 9.12 -3.59
N VAL A 489 -1.23 8.40 -4.34
CA VAL A 489 -1.13 6.93 -4.28
C VAL A 489 0.19 6.57 -3.62
N THR A 490 0.14 5.83 -2.52
CA THR A 490 1.32 5.34 -1.82
C THR A 490 1.41 3.83 -1.89
N THR A 491 2.61 3.27 -1.83
CA THR A 491 2.84 1.83 -1.70
C THR A 491 3.87 1.53 -0.63
N GLU A 492 3.64 0.46 0.12
CA GLU A 492 4.56 -0.03 1.14
C GLU A 492 5.66 -0.93 0.57
N GLY A 493 5.48 -1.45 -0.63
CA GLY A 493 6.29 -2.51 -1.17
C GLY A 493 7.22 -2.12 -2.32
N PHE A 494 8.01 -3.10 -2.75
CA PHE A 494 8.86 -3.04 -3.93
C PHE A 494 8.67 -4.30 -4.78
N GLY A 495 9.09 -4.26 -6.05
CA GLY A 495 9.01 -5.39 -6.96
C GLY A 495 7.57 -5.63 -7.42
N ASN A 496 6.99 -6.76 -7.03
CA ASN A 496 5.63 -7.14 -7.45
C ASN A 496 4.56 -6.09 -7.13
N ASN A 497 4.70 -5.35 -6.04
CA ASN A 497 3.78 -4.27 -5.66
C ASN A 497 3.83 -3.06 -6.59
N HIS A 498 4.95 -2.80 -7.26
CA HIS A 498 5.04 -1.69 -8.20
C HIS A 498 4.19 -1.88 -9.45
N ILE A 499 3.84 -3.11 -9.80
CA ILE A 499 2.88 -3.40 -10.87
C ILE A 499 1.51 -2.84 -10.51
N ASP A 500 1.04 -3.10 -9.28
CA ASP A 500 -0.23 -2.54 -8.79
C ASP A 500 -0.15 -1.03 -8.66
N PHE A 501 0.90 -0.53 -8.00
CA PHE A 501 1.13 0.88 -7.79
C PHE A 501 1.09 1.68 -9.09
N ALA A 502 1.83 1.23 -10.12
CA ALA A 502 1.79 1.83 -11.44
C ALA A 502 0.41 1.74 -12.09
N SER A 503 -0.25 0.58 -11.98
CA SER A 503 -1.59 0.37 -12.51
C SER A 503 -2.65 1.22 -11.80
N HIS A 504 -2.53 1.42 -10.49
CA HIS A 504 -3.39 2.33 -9.73
C HIS A 504 -3.26 3.77 -10.21
N ILE A 505 -2.03 4.25 -10.38
CA ILE A 505 -1.74 5.59 -10.91
C ILE A 505 -2.31 5.73 -12.33
N GLU A 506 -2.15 4.72 -13.17
CA GLU A 506 -2.70 4.72 -14.52
C GLU A 506 -4.23 4.78 -14.50
N GLU A 507 -4.88 3.94 -13.70
CA GLU A 507 -6.34 3.89 -13.63
C GLU A 507 -6.95 5.19 -13.08
N VAL A 508 -6.26 5.89 -12.18
CA VAL A 508 -6.65 7.22 -11.72
C VAL A 508 -6.42 8.27 -12.81
N GLY A 509 -5.20 8.34 -13.33
CA GLY A 509 -4.78 9.41 -14.25
C GLY A 509 -5.51 9.38 -15.59
N LYS A 510 -5.80 8.21 -16.17
CA LYS A 510 -6.54 8.10 -17.44
C LYS A 510 -8.01 8.54 -17.35
N ARG A 511 -8.53 8.76 -16.15
CA ARG A 511 -9.85 9.37 -15.91
C ARG A 511 -9.81 10.88 -15.77
N GLY A 512 -8.64 11.49 -16.00
CA GLY A 512 -8.45 12.94 -15.92
C GLY A 512 -8.30 13.45 -14.48
N ILE A 513 -8.06 12.57 -13.51
CA ILE A 513 -7.79 12.91 -12.12
C ILE A 513 -6.29 13.14 -11.97
N HIS A 514 -5.89 14.24 -11.34
CA HIS A 514 -4.48 14.50 -11.05
C HIS A 514 -3.95 13.51 -10.02
N VAL A 515 -2.78 12.93 -10.26
CA VAL A 515 -2.22 11.89 -9.40
C VAL A 515 -0.75 12.15 -9.09
N VAL A 516 -0.40 11.93 -7.83
CA VAL A 516 0.98 11.87 -7.33
C VAL A 516 1.22 10.48 -6.79
N GLY A 517 2.34 9.87 -7.12
CA GLY A 517 2.77 8.60 -6.56
C GLY A 517 3.88 8.82 -5.53
N ASP A 518 3.80 8.14 -4.39
CA ASP A 518 4.84 8.13 -3.36
C ASP A 518 5.28 6.69 -3.07
N SER A 519 6.59 6.46 -3.15
CA SER A 519 7.21 5.16 -2.88
C SER A 519 8.67 5.34 -2.48
N TYR A 520 9.19 4.47 -1.63
CA TYR A 520 10.61 4.48 -1.28
C TYR A 520 11.53 4.02 -2.43
N SER A 521 10.96 3.50 -3.49
CA SER A 521 11.67 3.08 -4.71
C SER A 521 11.02 3.67 -5.97
N ALA A 522 10.52 4.90 -5.86
CA ALA A 522 9.78 5.57 -6.95
C ALA A 522 10.57 5.61 -8.27
N VAL A 523 11.87 5.85 -8.20
CA VAL A 523 12.74 5.88 -9.39
C VAL A 523 12.91 4.48 -9.98
N GLN A 524 13.27 3.51 -9.16
CA GLN A 524 13.44 2.12 -9.61
C GLN A 524 12.13 1.52 -10.10
N GLY A 525 11.02 1.77 -9.39
CA GLY A 525 9.69 1.33 -9.79
C GLY A 525 9.26 1.90 -11.14
N ALA A 526 9.56 3.18 -11.40
CA ALA A 526 9.28 3.82 -12.69
C ALA A 526 10.12 3.23 -13.84
N LEU A 527 11.30 2.70 -13.56
CA LEU A 527 12.10 1.97 -14.55
C LEU A 527 11.45 0.64 -14.94
N VAL A 528 10.92 -0.07 -13.95
CA VAL A 528 10.41 -1.45 -14.14
C VAL A 528 9.01 -1.46 -14.75
N VAL A 529 8.11 -0.59 -14.29
CA VAL A 529 6.68 -0.62 -14.65
C VAL A 529 6.10 0.75 -14.98
N GLY A 530 6.91 1.68 -15.40
CA GLY A 530 6.49 3.05 -15.65
C GLY A 530 5.43 3.19 -16.75
N ASN A 531 4.49 4.10 -16.55
CA ASN A 531 3.47 4.48 -17.53
C ASN A 531 3.36 6.01 -17.68
N LYS A 532 2.54 6.45 -18.63
CA LYS A 532 2.40 7.88 -19.00
C LYS A 532 1.77 8.75 -17.90
N GLN A 533 1.12 8.15 -16.92
CA GLN A 533 0.46 8.88 -15.84
C GLN A 533 1.41 9.10 -14.64
N MET A 534 2.53 8.41 -14.60
CA MET A 534 3.56 8.56 -13.55
C MET A 534 4.46 9.78 -13.83
N ILE A 535 3.85 10.97 -13.85
CA ILE A 535 4.53 12.25 -14.08
C ILE A 535 5.09 12.78 -12.76
N ALA A 536 4.25 12.80 -11.73
CA ALA A 536 4.57 13.31 -10.40
C ALA A 536 4.85 12.16 -9.44
N MET A 537 6.12 12.01 -9.07
CA MET A 537 6.57 10.92 -8.20
C MET A 537 7.41 11.48 -7.07
N VAL A 538 7.13 11.03 -5.85
CA VAL A 538 7.91 11.32 -4.65
C VAL A 538 8.65 10.06 -4.22
N ASP A 539 9.97 10.18 -4.06
CA ASP A 539 10.80 9.13 -3.50
C ASP A 539 11.02 9.42 -2.02
N ASN A 540 10.43 8.59 -1.16
CA ASN A 540 10.49 8.76 0.29
C ASN A 540 11.66 8.00 0.95
N ASN A 541 12.51 7.30 0.18
CA ASN A 541 13.70 6.63 0.69
C ASN A 541 14.67 7.61 1.35
N LYS A 542 15.15 7.27 2.53
CA LYS A 542 16.10 8.12 3.29
C LYS A 542 17.55 7.70 3.08
N SER A 543 17.79 6.58 2.41
CA SER A 543 19.14 6.12 2.07
C SER A 543 19.73 6.90 0.90
N LYS A 544 21.03 7.22 0.92
CA LYS A 544 21.74 7.85 -0.20
C LYS A 544 21.87 6.94 -1.40
N GLN A 545 21.90 5.65 -1.15
CA GLN A 545 22.01 4.65 -2.20
C GLN A 545 20.68 4.39 -2.89
N GLY A 546 19.56 4.87 -2.31
CA GLY A 546 18.23 4.70 -2.86
C GLY A 546 17.73 3.25 -2.85
N ILE A 547 18.33 2.41 -2.00
CA ILE A 547 17.97 1.01 -1.85
C ILE A 547 17.36 0.75 -0.48
N GLU A 548 16.65 -0.35 -0.35
CA GLU A 548 16.15 -0.86 0.91
C GLU A 548 17.30 -1.16 1.88
N ASN A 549 17.14 -0.78 3.13
CA ASN A 549 18.08 -1.11 4.19
C ASN A 549 17.34 -1.62 5.44
N GLU A 550 18.09 -2.03 6.44
CA GLU A 550 17.59 -2.77 7.59
C GLU A 550 17.25 -1.89 8.80
N VAL A 551 17.33 -0.58 8.65
CA VAL A 551 16.99 0.35 9.74
C VAL A 551 15.50 0.60 9.77
N LEU A 552 14.89 0.33 10.91
CA LEU A 552 13.46 0.53 11.13
C LEU A 552 13.01 1.94 10.75
N SER A 553 12.00 2.05 9.92
CA SER A 553 11.40 3.30 9.42
C SER A 553 12.30 4.14 8.50
N ASN A 554 13.34 3.56 7.92
CA ASN A 554 14.18 4.26 6.97
C ASN A 554 13.44 4.60 5.68
N ASN A 555 12.60 3.71 5.21
CA ASN A 555 11.85 3.82 3.97
C ASN A 555 10.36 4.19 4.19
N THR A 556 10.02 4.71 5.35
CA THR A 556 8.66 5.06 5.71
C THR A 556 8.38 6.52 5.38
N LEU A 557 7.23 6.79 4.77
CA LEU A 557 6.72 8.13 4.49
C LEU A 557 6.68 8.96 5.78
N CYS A 558 7.24 10.15 5.73
CA CYS A 558 7.28 11.07 6.86
C CYS A 558 6.61 12.41 6.52
N LYS A 559 6.57 13.33 7.47
CA LYS A 559 5.92 14.63 7.30
C LYS A 559 6.46 15.41 6.09
N GLU A 560 7.77 15.37 5.88
CA GLU A 560 8.43 16.06 4.78
C GLU A 560 8.02 15.48 3.42
N ASP A 561 7.80 14.18 3.35
CA ASP A 561 7.29 13.50 2.14
C ASP A 561 5.84 13.91 1.89
N ALA A 562 4.99 13.89 2.93
CA ALA A 562 3.60 14.32 2.85
C ALA A 562 3.44 15.75 2.32
N ILE A 563 4.30 16.67 2.78
CA ILE A 563 4.31 18.05 2.28
C ILE A 563 4.68 18.09 0.80
N ARG A 564 5.64 17.28 0.37
CA ARG A 564 6.02 17.18 -1.06
C ARG A 564 4.87 16.66 -1.90
N ASP A 565 4.20 15.61 -1.46
CA ASP A 565 3.03 15.03 -2.13
C ASP A 565 1.92 16.07 -2.34
N LEU A 566 1.54 16.75 -1.27
CA LEU A 566 0.49 17.77 -1.30
C LEU A 566 0.88 18.97 -2.19
N ALA A 567 2.14 19.42 -2.13
CA ALA A 567 2.62 20.51 -2.96
C ALA A 567 2.60 20.15 -4.45
N MET A 568 3.03 18.94 -4.80
CA MET A 568 3.00 18.44 -6.18
C MET A 568 1.55 18.29 -6.67
N LEU A 569 0.68 17.71 -5.86
CA LEU A 569 -0.72 17.53 -6.22
C LEU A 569 -1.43 18.87 -6.41
N LYS A 570 -1.25 19.82 -5.51
CA LYS A 570 -1.82 21.18 -5.63
C LYS A 570 -1.32 21.91 -6.87
N THR A 571 -0.02 21.74 -7.20
CA THR A 571 0.55 22.31 -8.44
C THR A 571 -0.14 21.76 -9.68
N LEU A 572 -0.34 20.44 -9.76
CA LEU A 572 -1.04 19.81 -10.89
C LEU A 572 -2.50 20.27 -10.98
N MET A 573 -3.24 20.23 -9.86
CA MET A 573 -4.63 20.66 -9.81
C MET A 573 -4.83 22.15 -10.14
N GLY A 574 -3.80 22.96 -9.90
CA GLY A 574 -3.73 24.38 -10.27
C GLY A 574 -3.36 24.64 -11.73
N GLY A 575 -3.15 23.58 -12.53
CA GLY A 575 -2.74 23.69 -13.95
C GLY A 575 -1.25 24.00 -14.14
N GLY A 576 -0.45 23.88 -13.09
CA GLY A 576 1.02 23.97 -13.16
C GLY A 576 1.63 22.72 -13.79
N THR A 577 2.90 22.81 -14.16
CA THR A 577 3.66 21.69 -14.72
C THR A 577 4.71 21.21 -13.72
N ILE A 578 4.87 19.91 -13.64
CA ILE A 578 5.90 19.24 -12.85
C ILE A 578 6.90 18.63 -13.83
N LYS A 579 8.17 18.68 -13.49
CA LYS A 579 9.19 17.94 -14.24
C LYS A 579 8.91 16.44 -14.04
N GLU A 580 8.78 15.72 -15.14
CA GLU A 580 8.55 14.27 -15.09
C GLU A 580 9.67 13.57 -14.30
N ALA A 581 9.28 12.52 -13.57
CA ALA A 581 10.23 11.64 -12.91
C ALA A 581 11.16 11.01 -13.96
N GLU A 582 12.45 11.02 -13.68
CA GLU A 582 13.41 10.41 -14.59
C GLU A 582 13.28 8.89 -14.56
N ARG A 583 13.21 8.27 -15.75
CA ARG A 583 13.16 6.83 -15.91
C ARG A 583 14.55 6.17 -15.88
N LYS A 584 15.53 6.83 -15.32
CA LYS A 584 16.87 6.30 -15.02
C LYS A 584 17.17 6.64 -13.58
N TRP A 585 17.92 5.77 -12.93
CA TRP A 585 18.36 6.07 -11.58
C TRP A 585 19.04 7.45 -11.54
N ASN A 586 18.48 8.33 -10.76
CA ASN A 586 18.97 9.69 -10.63
C ASN A 586 18.97 10.11 -9.15
N PRO A 587 20.13 10.36 -8.56
CA PRO A 587 20.23 10.78 -7.17
C PRO A 587 19.56 12.14 -6.90
N ASN A 588 19.20 12.89 -7.94
CA ASN A 588 18.65 14.24 -7.82
C ASN A 588 17.11 14.29 -7.78
N VAL A 589 16.42 13.16 -7.77
CA VAL A 589 14.94 13.14 -7.74
C VAL A 589 14.40 13.89 -6.52
N LYS A 590 14.98 13.68 -5.36
CA LYS A 590 14.59 14.40 -4.13
C LYS A 590 14.82 15.90 -4.24
N GLU A 591 15.96 16.31 -4.78
CA GLU A 591 16.28 17.73 -4.96
C GLU A 591 15.31 18.40 -5.93
N ASN A 592 14.94 17.73 -7.02
CA ASN A 592 13.91 18.22 -7.94
C ASN A 592 12.56 18.42 -7.24
N ASN A 593 12.18 17.50 -6.37
CA ASN A 593 10.94 17.60 -5.59
C ASN A 593 11.01 18.75 -4.57
N LEU A 594 12.14 18.91 -3.89
CA LEU A 594 12.37 20.03 -2.94
C LEU A 594 12.29 21.39 -3.64
N GLU A 595 12.86 21.52 -4.86
CA GLU A 595 12.73 22.74 -5.66
C GLU A 595 11.26 23.06 -5.99
N ILE A 596 10.43 22.05 -6.28
CA ILE A 596 9.00 22.24 -6.54
C ILE A 596 8.31 22.79 -5.31
N ILE A 597 8.60 22.25 -4.13
CA ILE A 597 8.03 22.71 -2.87
C ILE A 597 8.42 24.16 -2.60
N GLU A 598 9.70 24.49 -2.69
CA GLU A 598 10.20 25.85 -2.46
C GLU A 598 9.54 26.86 -3.40
N LYS A 599 9.40 26.51 -4.68
CA LYS A 599 8.74 27.36 -5.69
C LYS A 599 7.24 27.52 -5.45
N THR A 600 6.57 26.47 -4.98
CA THR A 600 5.12 26.43 -4.88
C THR A 600 4.62 26.99 -3.55
N THR A 601 5.31 26.68 -2.47
CA THR A 601 4.87 27.01 -1.10
C THR A 601 5.71 28.11 -0.45
N GLY A 602 6.88 28.46 -1.00
CA GLY A 602 7.88 29.32 -0.34
C GLY A 602 8.54 28.65 0.89
N GLN A 603 8.23 27.39 1.16
CA GLN A 603 8.75 26.65 2.30
C GLN A 603 10.00 25.86 1.88
N LYS A 604 11.10 26.09 2.57
CA LYS A 604 12.30 25.27 2.41
C LYS A 604 12.22 24.04 3.29
N ILE A 605 12.47 22.87 2.72
CA ILE A 605 12.49 21.59 3.42
C ILE A 605 13.89 21.02 3.36
N ASP A 606 14.45 20.73 4.53
CA ASP A 606 15.75 20.09 4.59
C ASP A 606 15.63 18.60 4.23
N ARG A 607 16.61 18.12 3.49
CA ARG A 607 16.73 16.71 3.17
C ARG A 607 17.02 15.91 4.43
N VAL A 608 16.25 14.85 4.65
CA VAL A 608 16.52 13.92 5.73
C VAL A 608 17.53 12.89 5.24
N ASP A 609 18.75 12.97 5.77
CA ASP A 609 19.75 11.93 5.60
C ASP A 609 19.71 10.99 6.79
N ASN A 610 19.34 9.74 6.55
CA ASN A 610 19.62 8.70 7.51
C ASN A 610 20.45 7.61 6.85
N GLU A 611 21.69 7.58 7.22
CA GLU A 611 22.61 6.58 6.71
C GLU A 611 23.39 5.98 7.85
N GLN A 612 22.72 5.12 8.54
CA GLN A 612 23.42 4.14 9.31
C GLN A 612 23.60 2.90 8.42
N ILE A 613 24.78 2.77 7.83
CA ILE A 613 25.21 1.47 7.31
C ILE A 613 25.51 0.65 8.56
N LEU A 614 24.58 -0.18 8.95
CA LEU A 614 24.79 -1.09 10.08
C LEU A 614 25.70 -2.22 9.64
N PRO A 615 26.72 -2.54 10.45
CA PRO A 615 27.40 -3.81 10.26
C PRO A 615 26.37 -4.93 10.47
N LYS A 616 26.30 -5.85 9.52
CA LYS A 616 25.43 -7.02 9.62
C LYS A 616 25.70 -7.76 10.91
N SER A 617 24.66 -8.17 11.63
CA SER A 617 24.82 -8.93 12.87
C SER A 617 25.50 -10.28 12.59
N LYS A 618 26.22 -10.81 13.58
CA LYS A 618 26.80 -12.16 13.45
C LYS A 618 25.73 -13.21 13.21
N LYS A 619 24.57 -13.07 13.86
CA LYS A 619 23.46 -13.99 13.73
C LYS A 619 22.91 -13.97 12.30
N ARG A 620 22.74 -12.79 11.71
CA ARG A 620 22.32 -12.66 10.32
C ARG A 620 23.32 -13.32 9.37
N GLN A 621 24.61 -13.05 9.52
CA GLN A 621 25.65 -13.67 8.71
C GLN A 621 25.69 -15.20 8.86
N GLU A 622 25.42 -15.70 10.07
CA GLU A 622 25.43 -17.14 10.34
C GLU A 622 24.18 -17.86 9.83
N ILE A 623 23.03 -17.21 9.80
CA ILE A 623 21.74 -17.82 9.44
C ILE A 623 21.39 -17.57 7.97
N TYR A 624 21.43 -16.31 7.53
CA TYR A 624 20.90 -15.91 6.21
C TYR A 624 21.93 -15.76 5.11
N GLU A 625 23.20 -15.58 5.45
CA GLU A 625 24.27 -15.29 4.50
C GLU A 625 25.33 -16.39 4.47
N LYS A 626 24.94 -17.62 4.73
CA LYS A 626 25.80 -18.76 4.49
C LYS A 626 25.83 -19.06 3.00
N ASP A 627 26.99 -18.81 2.36
CA ASP A 627 27.33 -19.26 1.03
C ASP A 627 27.24 -20.80 0.88
#